data_838af629fae303b6a9d87e9cf9db2617
#
_entry.id   838af629fae303b6a9d87e9cf9db2617
#
_cell.length_a   1.000
_cell.length_b   1.000
_cell.length_c   1.000
_cell.angle_alpha   90.00
_cell.angle_beta   90.00
_cell.angle_gamma   90.00
#
_symmetry.space_group_name_H-M   'P 1'
#
loop_
_entity.id
_entity.type
_entity.pdbx_description
1 polymer ?
#
loop_
_entity_poly.entity_id
_entity_poly.type
_entity_poly.pdbx_seq_one_letter_code
_entity_poly.pdbx_strand_id
1 'polypeptide(L)'
;MKVASILTLLAGIATAAPVAEPVEARQLFGVGMSASEFTEEGCKPVIFIFARGSTEPGNFGFIAGPNTANKLKDIFGKENVAAEGVDYPALLTTNFLPSGGDPTGVRDMKAKLQKATQCDGSIVVAGGYSQGAAITHEAIEDSPSQVVSRIAGVVTFGDTKKLQSRGKIQGIPPENFKIICAIGDLVCSGTLIITVAHLTYMVDGDDAGEFLAQRIRAAQSSGGSSGGSTGGFAESSNSGLGASGGGLFGGLFSGVGQ
;
A
#
# COMPACT_ATOMS: atom_id res chain seq x y z
N MET A 1 6.81 -71.64 28.71
CA MET A 1 6.64 -70.20 28.99
C MET A 1 7.30 -69.45 27.86
N LYS A 2 6.50 -68.83 26.92
CA LYS A 2 7.00 -68.06 25.82
C LYS A 2 6.73 -66.60 26.14
N VAL A 3 7.78 -65.79 26.31
CA VAL A 3 7.70 -64.35 26.54
C VAL A 3 7.68 -63.64 25.19
N ALA A 4 6.56 -62.99 24.85
CA ALA A 4 6.45 -62.19 23.65
C ALA A 4 6.90 -60.77 23.96
N SER A 5 7.99 -60.31 23.31
CA SER A 5 8.43 -58.91 23.38
C SER A 5 7.60 -58.06 22.40
N ILE A 6 6.89 -57.09 22.93
CA ILE A 6 6.17 -56.07 22.14
C ILE A 6 7.12 -54.92 21.87
N LEU A 7 7.46 -54.76 20.62
CA LEU A 7 8.27 -53.63 20.09
C LEU A 7 7.30 -52.46 19.81
N THR A 8 7.35 -51.42 20.63
CA THR A 8 6.56 -50.19 20.41
C THR A 8 7.33 -49.28 19.47
N LEU A 9 6.80 -49.12 18.25
CA LEU A 9 7.32 -48.16 17.27
C LEU A 9 6.76 -46.76 17.61
N LEU A 10 7.57 -45.83 18.11
CA LEU A 10 7.24 -44.42 18.21
C LEU A 10 7.46 -43.76 16.83
N ALA A 11 6.36 -43.49 16.15
CA ALA A 11 6.40 -42.64 14.97
C ALA A 11 6.52 -41.15 15.38
N GLY A 12 7.69 -40.58 15.27
CA GLY A 12 7.91 -39.16 15.46
C GLY A 12 7.29 -38.36 14.30
N ILE A 13 6.31 -37.53 14.59
CA ILE A 13 5.78 -36.56 13.64
C ILE A 13 6.79 -35.40 13.58
N ALA A 14 7.60 -35.38 12.52
CA ALA A 14 8.43 -34.22 12.22
C ALA A 14 7.54 -33.10 11.65
N THR A 15 7.27 -32.07 12.44
CA THR A 15 6.68 -30.83 11.95
C THR A 15 7.76 -30.08 11.19
N ALA A 16 7.68 -30.10 9.86
CA ALA A 16 8.52 -29.25 9.03
C ALA A 16 8.10 -27.79 9.27
N ALA A 17 8.98 -27.01 9.89
CA ALA A 17 8.83 -25.55 9.93
C ALA A 17 8.94 -25.02 8.49
N PRO A 18 8.15 -24.02 8.09
CA PRO A 18 8.29 -23.40 6.78
C PRO A 18 9.71 -22.84 6.67
N VAL A 19 10.48 -23.32 5.71
CA VAL A 19 11.81 -22.79 5.39
C VAL A 19 11.57 -21.43 4.74
N ALA A 20 12.04 -20.35 5.39
CA ALA A 20 12.05 -19.03 4.78
C ALA A 20 12.90 -19.09 3.50
N GLU A 21 12.35 -18.66 2.37
CA GLU A 21 13.11 -18.59 1.12
C GLU A 21 14.26 -17.58 1.25
N PRO A 22 15.44 -17.88 0.69
CA PRO A 22 16.57 -16.96 0.73
C PRO A 22 16.21 -15.60 0.10
N VAL A 23 16.66 -14.50 0.71
CA VAL A 23 16.42 -13.13 0.25
C VAL A 23 16.81 -12.93 -1.22
N GLU A 24 17.88 -13.60 -1.68
CA GLU A 24 18.32 -13.55 -3.08
C GLU A 24 17.33 -14.15 -4.07
N ALA A 25 16.62 -15.23 -3.71
CA ALA A 25 15.59 -15.82 -4.56
C ALA A 25 14.39 -14.90 -4.72
N ARG A 26 13.98 -14.19 -3.65
CA ARG A 26 12.91 -13.17 -3.70
C ARG A 26 13.24 -12.01 -4.64
N GLN A 27 14.51 -11.61 -4.73
CA GLN A 27 14.95 -10.54 -5.62
C GLN A 27 14.93 -10.93 -7.11
N LEU A 28 15.12 -12.23 -7.45
CA LEU A 28 15.11 -12.69 -8.83
C LEU A 28 13.70 -12.89 -9.40
N PHE A 29 12.75 -13.37 -8.58
CA PHE A 29 11.43 -13.82 -9.04
C PHE A 29 10.28 -12.87 -8.67
N GLY A 30 10.57 -11.71 -8.05
CA GLY A 30 9.54 -10.78 -7.58
C GLY A 30 8.91 -11.23 -6.26
N VAL A 31 7.86 -10.52 -5.84
CA VAL A 31 7.12 -10.82 -4.60
C VAL A 31 6.24 -12.04 -4.82
N GLY A 32 6.40 -13.05 -3.97
CA GLY A 32 5.62 -14.28 -4.00
C GLY A 32 4.33 -14.21 -3.15
N MET A 33 3.82 -15.39 -2.77
CA MET A 33 2.61 -15.53 -1.94
C MET A 33 2.83 -15.11 -0.47
N SER A 34 4.06 -14.90 -0.05
CA SER A 34 4.43 -14.37 1.27
C SER A 34 5.37 -13.19 1.12
N ALA A 35 5.15 -12.15 1.92
CA ALA A 35 5.95 -10.95 1.96
C ALA A 35 6.10 -10.49 3.42
N SER A 36 7.34 -10.31 3.87
CA SER A 36 7.68 -9.86 5.24
C SER A 36 8.85 -8.87 5.20
N GLU A 37 9.03 -8.17 4.08
CA GLU A 37 10.22 -7.33 3.86
C GLU A 37 10.30 -6.17 4.86
N PHE A 38 9.16 -5.56 5.21
CA PHE A 38 9.15 -4.51 6.22
C PHE A 38 9.48 -5.05 7.61
N THR A 39 8.96 -6.24 7.95
CA THR A 39 9.22 -6.88 9.24
C THR A 39 10.66 -7.36 9.36
N GLU A 40 11.24 -7.93 8.29
CA GLU A 40 12.58 -8.54 8.27
C GLU A 40 13.70 -7.51 7.99
N GLU A 41 13.46 -6.56 7.05
CA GLU A 41 14.49 -5.64 6.56
C GLU A 41 14.34 -4.21 7.10
N GLY A 42 13.18 -3.88 7.69
CA GLY A 42 12.92 -2.56 8.26
C GLY A 42 12.35 -1.54 7.29
N CYS A 43 12.57 -0.26 7.61
CA CYS A 43 12.02 0.86 6.85
C CYS A 43 12.67 0.99 5.48
N LYS A 44 11.83 1.11 4.43
CA LYS A 44 12.23 1.50 3.07
C LYS A 44 11.49 2.77 2.65
N PRO A 45 11.91 3.47 1.61
CA PRO A 45 11.24 4.68 1.12
C PRO A 45 9.75 4.51 0.86
N VAL A 46 9.32 3.31 0.43
CA VAL A 46 7.92 2.93 0.24
C VAL A 46 7.64 1.66 1.02
N ILE A 47 6.54 1.65 1.79
CA ILE A 47 6.07 0.46 2.51
C ILE A 47 4.65 0.16 2.04
N PHE A 48 4.45 -1.03 1.44
CA PHE A 48 3.17 -1.52 0.97
C PHE A 48 2.68 -2.66 1.85
N ILE A 49 1.60 -2.42 2.60
CA ILE A 49 0.98 -3.42 3.49
C ILE A 49 -0.30 -3.94 2.83
N PHE A 50 -0.41 -5.27 2.69
CA PHE A 50 -1.52 -5.88 1.98
C PHE A 50 -2.12 -7.08 2.70
N ALA A 51 -3.47 -7.09 2.80
CA ALA A 51 -4.24 -8.20 3.34
C ALA A 51 -4.82 -9.04 2.20
N ARG A 52 -4.47 -10.34 2.17
CA ARG A 52 -4.94 -11.28 1.14
C ARG A 52 -6.42 -11.63 1.28
N GLY A 53 -6.97 -12.32 0.30
CA GLY A 53 -8.33 -12.88 0.37
C GLY A 53 -8.42 -14.16 1.22
N SER A 54 -9.66 -14.57 1.51
CA SER A 54 -9.93 -15.84 2.21
C SER A 54 -9.32 -17.00 1.45
N THR A 55 -8.75 -17.94 2.18
CA THR A 55 -8.13 -19.19 1.70
C THR A 55 -6.89 -19.02 0.82
N GLU A 56 -6.45 -17.81 0.53
CA GLU A 56 -5.21 -17.61 -0.18
C GLU A 56 -4.00 -18.07 0.66
N PRO A 57 -2.99 -18.70 0.04
CA PRO A 57 -1.78 -19.15 0.72
C PRO A 57 -0.84 -18.01 1.12
N GLY A 58 0.09 -18.30 2.03
CA GLY A 58 1.06 -17.34 2.56
C GLY A 58 0.40 -16.30 3.47
N ASN A 59 0.99 -15.11 3.53
CA ASN A 59 0.40 -13.94 4.19
C ASN A 59 0.04 -12.81 3.20
N PHE A 60 0.44 -12.97 1.93
CA PHE A 60 0.30 -11.96 0.88
C PHE A 60 -0.65 -12.37 -0.25
N GLY A 61 -0.97 -13.70 -0.36
CA GLY A 61 -1.83 -14.26 -1.39
C GLY A 61 -1.17 -14.30 -2.78
N PHE A 62 -1.95 -14.56 -3.81
CA PHE A 62 -1.44 -14.66 -5.19
C PHE A 62 -2.31 -13.91 -6.22
N ILE A 63 -3.55 -13.52 -5.85
CA ILE A 63 -4.50 -12.93 -6.81
C ILE A 63 -4.19 -11.45 -7.07
N ALA A 64 -3.94 -10.64 -6.04
CA ALA A 64 -3.81 -9.19 -6.22
C ALA A 64 -2.50 -8.62 -5.62
N GLY A 65 -2.10 -9.08 -4.44
CA GLY A 65 -0.96 -8.53 -3.70
C GLY A 65 0.36 -8.55 -4.47
N PRO A 66 0.81 -9.71 -4.99
CA PRO A 66 2.12 -9.83 -5.66
C PRO A 66 2.28 -8.92 -6.87
N ASN A 67 1.29 -8.87 -7.77
CA ASN A 67 1.39 -8.05 -8.98
C ASN A 67 1.40 -6.54 -8.66
N THR A 68 0.59 -6.10 -7.68
CA THR A 68 0.62 -4.72 -7.19
C THR A 68 1.99 -4.36 -6.61
N ALA A 69 2.55 -5.23 -5.77
CA ALA A 69 3.87 -5.01 -5.17
C ALA A 69 5.00 -5.00 -6.22
N ASN A 70 4.96 -5.93 -7.16
CA ASN A 70 5.94 -6.00 -8.25
C ASN A 70 5.90 -4.74 -9.10
N LYS A 71 4.71 -4.24 -9.43
CA LYS A 71 4.56 -2.97 -10.16
C LYS A 71 5.16 -1.79 -9.40
N LEU A 72 4.95 -1.70 -8.09
CA LEU A 72 5.59 -0.68 -7.27
C LEU A 72 7.13 -0.81 -7.28
N LYS A 73 7.65 -2.04 -7.20
CA LYS A 73 9.09 -2.31 -7.26
C LYS A 73 9.69 -1.99 -8.63
N ASP A 74 8.95 -2.21 -9.71
CA ASP A 74 9.37 -1.84 -11.07
C ASP A 74 9.45 -0.31 -11.23
N ILE A 75 8.55 0.44 -10.59
CA ILE A 75 8.49 1.91 -10.67
C ILE A 75 9.54 2.59 -9.78
N PHE A 76 9.73 2.11 -8.56
CA PHE A 76 10.55 2.79 -7.54
C PHE A 76 11.90 2.12 -7.27
N GLY A 77 12.13 0.92 -7.82
CA GLY A 77 13.29 0.08 -7.50
C GLY A 77 12.98 -0.92 -6.38
N LYS A 78 13.48 -2.15 -6.53
CA LYS A 78 13.22 -3.24 -5.58
C LYS A 78 13.74 -2.94 -4.17
N GLU A 79 14.87 -2.26 -4.09
CA GLU A 79 15.51 -1.85 -2.84
C GLU A 79 14.73 -0.76 -2.09
N ASN A 80 13.88 0.00 -2.79
CA ASN A 80 13.15 1.14 -2.25
C ASN A 80 11.72 0.79 -1.80
N VAL A 81 11.24 -0.42 -2.09
CA VAL A 81 9.88 -0.87 -1.75
C VAL A 81 9.94 -2.08 -0.83
N ALA A 82 9.32 -1.98 0.34
CA ALA A 82 9.06 -3.10 1.21
C ALA A 82 7.60 -3.57 1.02
N ALA A 83 7.42 -4.82 0.59
CA ALA A 83 6.13 -5.48 0.59
C ALA A 83 5.93 -6.23 1.92
N GLU A 84 4.74 -6.09 2.50
CA GLU A 84 4.41 -6.69 3.79
C GLU A 84 3.00 -7.28 3.78
N GLY A 85 2.89 -8.57 4.03
CA GLY A 85 1.63 -9.29 4.16
C GLY A 85 1.05 -9.17 5.56
N VAL A 86 -0.27 -9.25 5.65
CA VAL A 86 -0.99 -9.30 6.93
C VAL A 86 -1.12 -10.75 7.39
N ASP A 87 -0.70 -11.02 8.64
CA ASP A 87 -0.70 -12.35 9.21
C ASP A 87 -2.04 -12.67 9.88
N TYR A 88 -2.79 -13.60 9.29
CA TYR A 88 -4.06 -14.07 9.83
C TYR A 88 -4.47 -15.40 9.18
N PRO A 89 -5.42 -16.17 9.77
CA PRO A 89 -5.82 -17.48 9.25
C PRO A 89 -6.53 -17.46 7.91
N ALA A 90 -7.10 -16.32 7.49
CA ALA A 90 -7.87 -16.14 6.25
C ALA A 90 -9.02 -17.16 6.07
N LEU A 91 -9.70 -17.47 7.17
CA LEU A 91 -10.82 -18.42 7.17
C LEU A 91 -12.03 -17.81 6.46
N LEU A 92 -12.70 -18.62 5.64
CA LEU A 92 -13.92 -18.20 4.93
C LEU A 92 -15.04 -17.78 5.91
N THR A 93 -15.11 -18.42 7.07
CA THR A 93 -16.16 -18.18 8.07
C THR A 93 -16.07 -16.80 8.70
N THR A 94 -14.90 -16.15 8.72
CA THR A 94 -14.75 -14.81 9.32
C THR A 94 -15.34 -13.69 8.45
N ASN A 95 -15.68 -13.95 7.18
CA ASN A 95 -16.47 -13.02 6.36
C ASN A 95 -17.89 -12.78 6.89
N PHE A 96 -18.42 -13.68 7.72
CA PHE A 96 -19.76 -13.53 8.32
C PHE A 96 -19.75 -12.76 9.64
N LEU A 97 -18.59 -12.34 10.13
CA LEU A 97 -18.49 -11.45 11.29
C LEU A 97 -19.02 -10.05 10.93
N PRO A 98 -19.49 -9.25 11.89
CA PRO A 98 -20.00 -7.91 11.65
C PRO A 98 -19.01 -6.99 10.91
N SER A 99 -17.71 -7.12 11.19
CA SER A 99 -16.64 -6.41 10.49
C SER A 99 -16.43 -6.90 9.05
N GLY A 100 -16.85 -8.12 8.73
CA GLY A 100 -16.59 -8.78 7.44
C GLY A 100 -15.16 -9.28 7.28
N GLY A 101 -14.31 -9.14 8.31
CA GLY A 101 -12.92 -9.53 8.31
C GLY A 101 -12.50 -10.27 9.59
N ASP A 102 -11.38 -10.98 9.52
CA ASP A 102 -10.79 -11.66 10.67
C ASP A 102 -10.22 -10.63 11.67
N PRO A 103 -10.64 -10.64 12.95
CA PRO A 103 -10.13 -9.71 13.95
C PRO A 103 -8.61 -9.81 14.19
N THR A 104 -8.00 -10.98 13.92
CA THR A 104 -6.55 -11.14 14.00
C THR A 104 -5.87 -10.36 12.88
N GLY A 105 -6.39 -10.44 11.66
CA GLY A 105 -5.91 -9.66 10.53
C GLY A 105 -6.06 -8.15 10.74
N VAL A 106 -7.20 -7.72 11.30
CA VAL A 106 -7.40 -6.31 11.64
C VAL A 106 -6.33 -5.81 12.63
N ARG A 107 -6.09 -6.57 13.71
CA ARG A 107 -5.07 -6.21 14.71
C ARG A 107 -3.65 -6.18 14.12
N ASP A 108 -3.30 -7.18 13.32
CA ASP A 108 -1.98 -7.27 12.71
C ASP A 108 -1.76 -6.13 11.72
N MET A 109 -2.72 -5.86 10.84
CA MET A 109 -2.63 -4.75 9.88
C MET A 109 -2.52 -3.39 10.59
N LYS A 110 -3.32 -3.16 11.65
CA LYS A 110 -3.21 -1.96 12.50
C LYS A 110 -1.81 -1.79 13.08
N ALA A 111 -1.25 -2.84 13.65
CA ALA A 111 0.09 -2.81 14.24
C ALA A 111 1.16 -2.50 13.18
N LYS A 112 1.08 -3.12 12.00
CA LYS A 112 1.98 -2.89 10.88
C LYS A 112 1.85 -1.46 10.33
N LEU A 113 0.63 -0.93 10.16
CA LEU A 113 0.40 0.46 9.78
C LEU A 113 0.99 1.43 10.80
N GLN A 114 0.73 1.21 12.09
CA GLN A 114 1.28 2.05 13.16
C GLN A 114 2.81 2.03 13.16
N LYS A 115 3.44 0.88 13.01
CA LYS A 115 4.89 0.74 12.92
C LYS A 115 5.45 1.43 11.67
N ALA A 116 4.82 1.21 10.50
CA ALA A 116 5.28 1.78 9.24
C ALA A 116 5.20 3.31 9.22
N THR A 117 4.16 3.89 9.82
CA THR A 117 4.02 5.36 9.90
C THR A 117 5.00 6.04 10.87
N GLN A 118 5.76 5.26 11.66
CA GLN A 118 6.87 5.75 12.49
C GLN A 118 8.22 5.76 11.75
N CYS A 119 8.29 5.20 10.54
CA CYS A 119 9.48 5.24 9.71
C CYS A 119 9.66 6.63 9.10
N ASP A 120 10.70 7.35 9.52
CA ASP A 120 11.00 8.66 9.00
C ASP A 120 11.37 8.60 7.51
N GLY A 121 10.73 9.45 6.71
CA GLY A 121 10.94 9.51 5.27
C GLY A 121 10.24 8.41 4.45
N SER A 122 9.62 7.43 5.10
CA SER A 122 8.84 6.40 4.41
C SER A 122 7.44 6.88 4.05
N ILE A 123 6.96 6.47 2.89
CA ILE A 123 5.58 6.66 2.44
C ILE A 123 4.86 5.32 2.53
N VAL A 124 3.75 5.32 3.28
CA VAL A 124 2.96 4.12 3.54
C VAL A 124 1.78 4.07 2.60
N VAL A 125 1.59 2.94 1.93
CA VAL A 125 0.39 2.62 1.15
C VAL A 125 -0.14 1.26 1.58
N ALA A 126 -1.45 1.07 1.43
CA ALA A 126 -2.11 -0.13 1.94
C ALA A 126 -3.09 -0.71 0.91
N GLY A 127 -3.49 -1.95 1.13
CA GLY A 127 -4.52 -2.56 0.30
C GLY A 127 -5.01 -3.90 0.82
N GLY A 128 -6.02 -4.44 0.11
CA GLY A 128 -6.54 -5.75 0.42
C GLY A 128 -7.46 -6.30 -0.65
N TYR A 129 -7.60 -7.62 -0.66
CA TYR A 129 -8.47 -8.34 -1.59
C TYR A 129 -9.54 -9.11 -0.83
N SER A 130 -10.80 -9.00 -1.26
CA SER A 130 -11.92 -9.77 -0.71
C SER A 130 -12.05 -9.54 0.82
N GLN A 131 -11.92 -10.56 1.65
CA GLN A 131 -11.86 -10.42 3.10
C GLN A 131 -10.76 -9.45 3.55
N GLY A 132 -9.62 -9.44 2.84
CA GLY A 132 -8.54 -8.49 3.09
C GLY A 132 -8.95 -7.03 2.86
N ALA A 133 -9.90 -6.77 1.95
CA ALA A 133 -10.47 -5.44 1.79
C ALA A 133 -11.24 -5.01 3.06
N ALA A 134 -12.07 -5.89 3.64
CA ALA A 134 -12.74 -5.60 4.90
C ALA A 134 -11.74 -5.35 6.06
N ILE A 135 -10.67 -6.15 6.13
CA ILE A 135 -9.59 -5.96 7.09
C ILE A 135 -8.94 -4.59 6.90
N THR A 136 -8.68 -4.18 5.64
CA THR A 136 -8.10 -2.88 5.32
C THR A 136 -8.99 -1.72 5.78
N HIS A 137 -10.29 -1.79 5.50
CA HIS A 137 -11.27 -0.80 5.98
C HIS A 137 -11.21 -0.68 7.51
N GLU A 138 -11.44 -1.78 8.22
CA GLU A 138 -11.52 -1.81 9.67
C GLU A 138 -10.19 -1.36 10.33
N ALA A 139 -9.06 -1.85 9.82
CA ALA A 139 -7.74 -1.50 10.38
C ALA A 139 -7.44 0.00 10.26
N ILE A 140 -7.83 0.63 9.14
CA ILE A 140 -7.63 2.07 8.93
C ILE A 140 -8.62 2.87 9.78
N GLU A 141 -9.91 2.53 9.74
CA GLU A 141 -10.97 3.25 10.46
C GLU A 141 -10.80 3.20 11.98
N ASP A 142 -10.25 2.10 12.50
CA ASP A 142 -9.91 1.91 13.91
C ASP A 142 -8.55 2.49 14.32
N SER A 143 -7.77 3.01 13.39
CA SER A 143 -6.45 3.57 13.68
C SER A 143 -6.53 5.02 14.15
N PRO A 144 -5.58 5.48 15.00
CA PRO A 144 -5.49 6.88 15.36
C PRO A 144 -5.32 7.79 14.13
N SER A 145 -5.91 8.98 14.17
CA SER A 145 -5.86 9.94 13.04
C SER A 145 -4.44 10.27 12.58
N GLN A 146 -3.46 10.25 13.51
CA GLN A 146 -2.05 10.46 13.19
C GLN A 146 -1.46 9.33 12.32
N VAL A 147 -1.95 8.09 12.46
CA VAL A 147 -1.58 6.96 11.60
C VAL A 147 -2.27 7.10 10.25
N VAL A 148 -3.59 7.36 10.25
CA VAL A 148 -4.40 7.46 9.03
C VAL A 148 -3.88 8.57 8.11
N SER A 149 -3.52 9.74 8.67
CA SER A 149 -2.98 10.86 7.88
C SER A 149 -1.63 10.61 7.21
N ARG A 150 -0.93 9.55 7.61
CA ARG A 150 0.36 9.13 7.01
C ARG A 150 0.20 8.08 5.90
N ILE A 151 -1.03 7.60 5.65
CA ILE A 151 -1.32 6.64 4.57
C ILE A 151 -1.57 7.45 3.29
N ALA A 152 -0.65 7.34 2.34
CA ALA A 152 -0.68 8.11 1.11
C ALA A 152 -1.70 7.58 0.09
N GLY A 153 -1.99 6.28 0.11
CA GLY A 153 -2.92 5.66 -0.83
C GLY A 153 -3.39 4.29 -0.37
N VAL A 154 -4.62 3.95 -0.75
CA VAL A 154 -5.24 2.66 -0.44
C VAL A 154 -5.88 2.08 -1.69
N VAL A 155 -5.71 0.78 -1.94
CA VAL A 155 -6.37 0.06 -3.03
C VAL A 155 -7.06 -1.19 -2.50
N THR A 156 -8.30 -1.42 -2.91
CA THR A 156 -9.01 -2.67 -2.59
C THR A 156 -9.52 -3.35 -3.85
N PHE A 157 -9.54 -4.69 -3.83
CA PHE A 157 -10.02 -5.53 -4.93
C PHE A 157 -11.15 -6.40 -4.45
N GLY A 158 -12.21 -6.55 -5.25
CA GLY A 158 -13.36 -7.37 -4.86
C GLY A 158 -13.88 -7.00 -3.48
N ASP A 159 -14.07 -5.73 -3.25
CA ASP A 159 -14.25 -5.13 -1.93
C ASP A 159 -15.60 -5.52 -1.31
N THR A 160 -15.55 -6.31 -0.23
CA THR A 160 -16.70 -6.79 0.52
C THR A 160 -17.42 -5.68 1.28
N LYS A 161 -16.77 -4.54 1.53
CA LYS A 161 -17.33 -3.39 2.26
C LYS A 161 -17.82 -2.27 1.33
N LYS A 162 -17.59 -2.37 0.01
CA LYS A 162 -17.93 -1.29 -0.95
C LYS A 162 -19.34 -0.74 -0.80
N LEU A 163 -20.33 -1.63 -0.66
CA LEU A 163 -21.73 -1.19 -0.53
C LEU A 163 -21.98 -0.51 0.83
N GLN A 164 -21.54 -1.12 1.91
CA GLN A 164 -21.73 -0.65 3.29
C GLN A 164 -21.01 0.66 3.55
N SER A 165 -19.79 0.78 3.06
CA SER A 165 -18.94 1.99 3.19
C SER A 165 -19.31 3.09 2.19
N ARG A 166 -20.22 2.81 1.24
CA ARG A 166 -20.55 3.71 0.14
C ARG A 166 -19.30 4.10 -0.68
N GLY A 167 -18.38 3.16 -0.84
CA GLY A 167 -17.13 3.34 -1.59
C GLY A 167 -16.12 4.27 -0.92
N LYS A 168 -16.11 4.34 0.41
CA LYS A 168 -15.21 5.22 1.18
C LYS A 168 -14.53 4.46 2.31
N ILE A 169 -13.36 4.92 2.72
CA ILE A 169 -12.72 4.58 3.99
C ILE A 169 -12.66 5.88 4.82
N GLN A 170 -13.16 5.84 6.05
CA GLN A 170 -13.17 7.03 6.90
C GLN A 170 -11.74 7.50 7.18
N GLY A 171 -11.50 8.80 6.98
CA GLY A 171 -10.18 9.40 7.18
C GLY A 171 -9.24 9.34 5.96
N ILE A 172 -9.59 8.58 4.91
CA ILE A 172 -8.85 8.58 3.64
C ILE A 172 -9.56 9.49 2.64
N PRO A 173 -8.86 10.51 2.06
CA PRO A 173 -9.42 11.33 1.00
C PRO A 173 -9.85 10.49 -0.22
N PRO A 174 -10.97 10.82 -0.89
CA PRO A 174 -11.45 10.02 -2.02
C PRO A 174 -10.42 9.80 -3.13
N GLU A 175 -9.60 10.81 -3.41
CA GLU A 175 -8.51 10.72 -4.39
C GLU A 175 -7.38 9.77 -4.00
N ASN A 176 -7.27 9.43 -2.72
CA ASN A 176 -6.28 8.51 -2.18
C ASN A 176 -6.81 7.08 -2.02
N PHE A 177 -8.05 6.82 -2.43
CA PHE A 177 -8.67 5.50 -2.33
C PHE A 177 -9.21 5.03 -3.68
N LYS A 178 -8.84 3.81 -4.09
CA LYS A 178 -9.34 3.16 -5.31
C LYS A 178 -9.91 1.79 -4.99
N ILE A 179 -11.16 1.57 -5.43
CA ILE A 179 -11.79 0.25 -5.38
C ILE A 179 -11.78 -0.34 -6.79
N ILE A 180 -11.20 -1.51 -6.95
CA ILE A 180 -11.17 -2.27 -8.19
C ILE A 180 -12.20 -3.40 -8.07
N CYS A 181 -13.24 -3.34 -8.92
CA CYS A 181 -14.33 -4.30 -8.95
C CYS A 181 -14.55 -4.79 -10.37
N ALA A 182 -14.22 -6.04 -10.63
CA ALA A 182 -14.44 -6.68 -11.92
C ALA A 182 -15.94 -6.74 -12.26
N ILE A 183 -16.28 -6.55 -13.52
CA ILE A 183 -17.67 -6.64 -13.99
C ILE A 183 -18.19 -8.06 -13.72
N GLY A 184 -19.30 -8.16 -13.01
CA GLY A 184 -19.90 -9.46 -12.61
C GLY A 184 -19.39 -10.01 -11.29
N ASP A 185 -18.51 -9.29 -10.57
CA ASP A 185 -18.15 -9.61 -9.20
C ASP A 185 -19.30 -9.21 -8.25
N LEU A 186 -20.05 -10.20 -7.78
CA LEU A 186 -21.19 -9.97 -6.90
C LEU A 186 -20.78 -9.60 -5.47
N VAL A 187 -19.55 -9.85 -5.08
CA VAL A 187 -19.02 -9.45 -3.77
C VAL A 187 -19.01 -7.93 -3.65
N CYS A 188 -18.62 -7.21 -4.68
CA CYS A 188 -18.69 -5.75 -4.74
C CYS A 188 -20.12 -5.17 -4.65
N SER A 189 -21.13 -6.01 -4.83
CA SER A 189 -22.55 -5.66 -4.69
C SER A 189 -23.11 -6.00 -3.31
N GLY A 190 -22.24 -6.30 -2.33
CA GLY A 190 -22.63 -6.59 -0.95
C GLY A 190 -23.10 -8.01 -0.69
N THR A 191 -22.79 -8.95 -1.58
CA THR A 191 -23.04 -10.39 -1.38
C THR A 191 -21.73 -11.12 -1.06
N LEU A 192 -21.83 -12.39 -0.61
CA LEU A 192 -20.67 -13.27 -0.47
C LEU A 192 -20.69 -14.38 -1.54
N ILE A 193 -21.33 -14.11 -2.69
CA ILE A 193 -21.37 -15.04 -3.83
C ILE A 193 -20.09 -14.84 -4.65
N ILE A 194 -19.21 -15.84 -4.58
CA ILE A 194 -17.95 -15.84 -5.32
C ILE A 194 -18.23 -16.25 -6.77
N THR A 195 -18.09 -15.32 -7.69
CA THR A 195 -18.16 -15.56 -9.13
C THR A 195 -16.76 -15.73 -9.71
N VAL A 196 -16.65 -16.20 -10.97
CA VAL A 196 -15.36 -16.24 -11.67
C VAL A 196 -14.71 -14.85 -11.72
N ALA A 197 -15.52 -13.79 -11.89
CA ALA A 197 -15.01 -12.41 -11.89
C ALA A 197 -14.29 -12.03 -10.59
N HIS A 198 -14.72 -12.57 -9.45
CA HIS A 198 -14.05 -12.35 -8.16
C HIS A 198 -12.61 -12.89 -8.10
N LEU A 199 -12.26 -13.82 -9.00
CA LEU A 199 -10.95 -14.48 -9.03
C LEU A 199 -10.00 -13.91 -10.11
N THR A 200 -10.38 -12.85 -10.82
CA THR A 200 -9.62 -12.34 -11.98
C THR A 200 -8.68 -11.18 -11.70
N TYR A 201 -8.61 -10.68 -10.48
CA TYR A 201 -7.86 -9.45 -10.12
C TYR A 201 -6.34 -9.53 -10.29
N MET A 202 -5.81 -10.68 -10.67
CA MET A 202 -4.40 -10.81 -11.01
C MET A 202 -3.98 -9.84 -12.15
N VAL A 203 -4.88 -9.58 -13.10
CA VAL A 203 -4.62 -8.68 -14.23
C VAL A 203 -4.70 -7.20 -13.86
N ASP A 204 -5.28 -6.86 -12.71
CA ASP A 204 -5.50 -5.48 -12.27
C ASP A 204 -4.36 -4.96 -11.37
N GLY A 205 -3.35 -5.81 -11.08
CA GLY A 205 -2.23 -5.45 -10.21
C GLY A 205 -1.41 -4.26 -10.74
N ASP A 206 -1.21 -4.18 -12.06
CA ASP A 206 -0.50 -3.05 -12.69
C ASP A 206 -1.27 -1.73 -12.54
N ASP A 207 -2.59 -1.74 -12.77
CA ASP A 207 -3.44 -0.56 -12.59
C ASP A 207 -3.49 -0.08 -11.14
N ALA A 208 -3.50 -1.03 -10.20
CA ALA A 208 -3.41 -0.74 -8.77
C ALA A 208 -2.05 -0.13 -8.39
N GLY A 209 -0.97 -0.74 -8.87
CA GLY A 209 0.39 -0.25 -8.62
C GLY A 209 0.62 1.14 -9.20
N GLU A 210 0.14 1.44 -10.41
CA GLU A 210 0.19 2.79 -10.99
C GLU A 210 -0.60 3.81 -10.18
N PHE A 211 -1.81 3.46 -9.74
CA PHE A 211 -2.58 4.33 -8.84
C PHE A 211 -1.81 4.65 -7.56
N LEU A 212 -1.31 3.64 -6.87
CA LEU A 212 -0.53 3.84 -5.64
C LEU A 212 0.75 4.65 -5.91
N ALA A 213 1.42 4.41 -7.05
CA ALA A 213 2.60 5.18 -7.43
C ALA A 213 2.31 6.68 -7.61
N GLN A 214 1.15 7.03 -8.18
CA GLN A 214 0.72 8.43 -8.26
C GLN A 214 0.53 9.05 -6.87
N ARG A 215 -0.05 8.30 -5.92
CA ARG A 215 -0.24 8.77 -4.53
C ARG A 215 1.08 8.93 -3.80
N ILE A 216 2.02 7.99 -4.00
CA ILE A 216 3.37 8.07 -3.45
C ILE A 216 4.09 9.33 -3.95
N ARG A 217 4.08 9.59 -5.27
CA ARG A 217 4.70 10.80 -5.86
C ARG A 217 4.06 12.10 -5.35
N ALA A 218 2.74 12.12 -5.19
CA ALA A 218 2.04 13.26 -4.61
C ALA A 218 2.48 13.53 -3.15
N ALA A 219 2.62 12.49 -2.34
CA ALA A 219 3.13 12.60 -0.97
C ALA A 219 4.59 13.09 -0.92
N GLN A 220 5.45 12.60 -1.83
CA GLN A 220 6.84 13.06 -1.96
C GLN A 220 6.93 14.55 -2.25
N SER A 221 6.12 15.05 -3.19
CA SER A 221 6.10 16.47 -3.56
C SER A 221 5.60 17.38 -2.44
N SER A 222 4.62 16.93 -1.65
CA SER A 222 4.09 17.68 -0.52
C SER A 222 5.07 17.78 0.66
N GLY A 223 5.85 16.72 0.90
CA GLY A 223 6.86 16.68 1.96
C GLY A 223 8.11 17.52 1.66
N GLY A 224 8.46 17.72 0.38
CA GLY A 224 9.60 18.51 -0.06
C GLY A 224 9.44 20.02 0.06
N SER A 225 8.21 20.53 0.20
CA SER A 225 7.95 21.97 0.31
C SER A 225 8.19 22.58 1.68
N SER A 226 8.43 21.79 2.71
CA SER A 226 8.60 22.30 4.09
C SER A 226 10.07 22.62 4.47
N GLY A 227 11.04 22.42 3.56
CA GLY A 227 12.46 22.56 3.83
C GLY A 227 13.19 23.70 3.12
N GLY A 228 12.49 24.64 2.49
CA GLY A 228 13.13 25.66 1.67
C GLY A 228 12.60 27.07 1.88
N SER A 229 12.85 27.69 3.03
CA SER A 229 12.82 29.16 3.13
C SER A 229 13.47 29.63 4.43
N THR A 230 14.77 29.86 4.43
CA THR A 230 15.47 30.94 5.15
C THR A 230 16.92 31.00 4.68
N GLY A 231 17.16 31.74 3.61
CA GLY A 231 18.47 32.20 3.20
C GLY A 231 18.31 33.58 2.59
N GLY A 232 17.98 34.57 3.45
CA GLY A 232 17.99 35.97 3.05
C GLY A 232 19.41 36.37 2.72
N PHE A 233 19.72 36.56 1.45
CA PHE A 233 20.90 37.31 1.04
C PHE A 233 20.64 38.79 1.27
N ALA A 234 21.34 39.36 2.28
CA ALA A 234 21.44 40.78 2.47
C ALA A 234 22.13 41.39 1.25
N GLU A 235 21.42 42.15 0.47
CA GLU A 235 21.95 42.97 -0.60
C GLU A 235 22.61 44.19 0.01
N SER A 236 23.97 44.20 -0.05
CA SER A 236 24.79 45.36 0.31
C SER A 236 24.65 46.46 -0.71
N SER A 237 23.97 47.51 -0.34
CA SER A 237 23.90 48.78 -1.09
C SER A 237 25.28 49.44 -1.07
N ASN A 238 25.95 49.46 -2.22
CA ASN A 238 27.08 50.32 -2.46
C ASN A 238 26.69 51.45 -3.42
N SER A 239 26.58 52.67 -2.89
CA SER A 239 26.36 53.92 -3.55
C SER A 239 27.64 54.37 -4.25
N GLY A 240 27.62 54.52 -5.57
CA GLY A 240 28.67 55.10 -6.41
C GLY A 240 28.09 56.06 -7.43
N LEU A 241 28.33 57.34 -7.25
CA LEU A 241 28.03 58.46 -8.16
C LEU A 241 28.74 58.31 -9.52
N GLY A 242 28.09 58.76 -10.62
CA GLY A 242 28.74 58.98 -11.90
C GLY A 242 27.83 59.38 -13.04
N ALA A 243 27.93 60.57 -13.43
CA ALA A 243 27.26 61.54 -14.27
C ALA A 243 27.03 61.13 -15.76
N SER A 244 26.02 61.82 -16.33
CA SER A 244 25.90 62.49 -17.64
C SER A 244 25.81 61.65 -18.93
N GLY A 245 24.82 62.04 -19.76
CA GLY A 245 24.86 61.88 -21.20
C GLY A 245 23.53 61.59 -21.86
N GLY A 246 22.94 62.61 -22.41
CA GLY A 246 21.71 62.82 -23.11
C GLY A 246 21.49 62.01 -24.39
N GLY A 247 20.25 62.12 -24.90
CA GLY A 247 19.86 61.63 -26.21
C GLY A 247 18.34 61.51 -26.36
N LEU A 248 17.74 62.61 -26.85
CA LEU A 248 16.35 62.64 -27.37
C LEU A 248 16.16 61.73 -28.61
N PHE A 249 14.94 61.29 -28.81
CA PHE A 249 14.12 61.09 -30.04
C PHE A 249 13.07 60.02 -29.63
N GLY A 250 11.78 60.29 -29.65
CA GLY A 250 10.92 60.94 -30.61
C GLY A 250 10.25 59.86 -31.49
N GLY A 251 8.94 59.62 -31.31
CA GLY A 251 8.21 58.78 -32.22
C GLY A 251 6.85 58.28 -31.70
N LEU A 252 5.85 59.16 -31.82
CA LEU A 252 4.41 58.75 -31.82
C LEU A 252 4.15 57.73 -32.95
N PHE A 253 3.19 56.78 -32.71
CA PHE A 253 2.10 56.54 -33.69
C PHE A 253 0.93 55.81 -33.00
N SER A 254 -0.23 56.45 -33.14
CA SER A 254 -1.58 55.96 -32.89
C SER A 254 -2.10 55.04 -34.01
N GLY A 255 -3.15 54.27 -33.71
CA GLY A 255 -4.04 53.65 -34.71
C GLY A 255 -4.69 52.40 -34.12
N VAL A 256 -5.83 52.44 -33.50
CA VAL A 256 -7.24 52.37 -33.94
C VAL A 256 -7.51 51.21 -34.94
N GLY A 257 -8.44 50.32 -34.58
CA GLY A 257 -9.30 49.69 -35.54
C GLY A 257 -9.70 48.26 -35.29
N GLN A 258 -10.93 48.10 -34.81
CA GLN A 258 -11.98 47.09 -34.92
C GLN A 258 -11.81 45.78 -34.16
#